data_d3532046e6a62359ddc620d7a41d07dc
#
_entry.id   d3532046e6a62359ddc620d7a41d07dc
#
_cell.length_a   1.000
_cell.length_b   1.000
_cell.length_c   1.000
_cell.angle_alpha   90.00
_cell.angle_beta   90.00
_cell.angle_gamma   90.00
#
_symmetry.space_group_name_H-M   'P 1'
#
loop_
_entity.id
_entity.type
_entity.pdbx_description
1 polymer ?
#
loop_
_entity_poly.entity_id
_entity_poly.type
_entity_poly.pdbx_seq_one_letter_code
_entity_poly.pdbx_strand_id
1 'polypeptide(L)'
;KTHFKQVPKMMEAFEYWFGPYPFYEDSFKVVEVPYLGMEHQSSITYGNKYMRGYLGGDLSGTGHGLKFDYIIIHEAGHEWFANSITYKDPADMWIHEGFTAYSENLFLDYYYGKEVSADYVIGTRRGIRNQSPVIGPYGVNKRGSDMYNKGANILHTIRQFCESDEQWRMILRGLNKEFYHQTVTTDQIENYIDEQLEIDLKVFFDQYLRDPRVPTLEYSVNNGILKYKWINTIEGFHMPLEISAGEKKLKIHPTNEIQEMKLNFEDITVDRDYYVFKSKID
;
A
#
# COMPACT_ATOMS: atom_id res chain seq x y z
N LYS A 1 12.54 -27.30 -8.98
CA LYS A 1 13.47 -27.02 -7.84
C LYS A 1 14.19 -25.68 -7.98
N THR A 2 14.66 -25.27 -9.16
CA THR A 2 15.39 -24.00 -9.34
C THR A 2 14.49 -22.78 -9.13
N HIS A 3 13.25 -22.84 -9.57
CA HIS A 3 12.29 -21.74 -9.45
C HIS A 3 11.97 -21.41 -7.99
N PHE A 4 11.76 -22.42 -7.14
CA PHE A 4 11.47 -22.24 -5.72
C PHE A 4 12.67 -21.76 -4.85
N LYS A 5 13.83 -21.46 -5.47
CA LYS A 5 14.90 -20.71 -4.80
C LYS A 5 14.47 -19.27 -4.46
N GLN A 6 13.34 -18.83 -4.95
CA GLN A 6 12.74 -17.55 -4.52
C GLN A 6 12.16 -17.62 -3.10
N VAL A 7 11.75 -18.80 -2.62
CA VAL A 7 11.16 -18.96 -1.27
C VAL A 7 12.08 -18.49 -0.15
N PRO A 8 13.36 -18.91 -0.05
CA PRO A 8 14.27 -18.36 0.96
C PRO A 8 14.45 -16.85 0.86
N LYS A 9 14.49 -16.30 -0.36
CA LYS A 9 14.60 -14.85 -0.58
C LYS A 9 13.35 -14.11 -0.12
N MET A 10 12.17 -14.66 -0.39
CA MET A 10 10.91 -14.12 0.10
C MET A 10 10.90 -14.09 1.62
N MET A 11 11.26 -15.20 2.27
CA MET A 11 11.31 -15.29 3.72
C MET A 11 12.26 -14.24 4.33
N GLU A 12 13.47 -14.09 3.78
CA GLU A 12 14.45 -13.11 4.22
C GLU A 12 13.90 -11.68 4.13
N ALA A 13 13.28 -11.30 3.01
CA ALA A 13 12.70 -9.98 2.83
C ALA A 13 11.51 -9.73 3.76
N PHE A 14 10.63 -10.72 3.94
CA PHE A 14 9.44 -10.55 4.76
C PHE A 14 9.76 -10.56 6.26
N GLU A 15 10.72 -11.36 6.71
CA GLU A 15 11.20 -11.28 8.08
C GLU A 15 11.91 -9.96 8.39
N TYR A 16 12.58 -9.37 7.40
CA TYR A 16 13.14 -8.02 7.55
C TYR A 16 12.03 -6.97 7.75
N TRP A 17 10.97 -7.00 6.92
CA TRP A 17 9.91 -5.99 6.97
C TRP A 17 8.87 -6.23 8.05
N PHE A 18 8.42 -7.49 8.24
CA PHE A 18 7.26 -7.82 9.07
C PHE A 18 7.62 -8.46 10.41
N GLY A 19 8.85 -8.91 10.58
CA GLY A 19 9.27 -9.68 11.74
C GLY A 19 9.23 -11.19 11.50
N PRO A 20 9.51 -12.00 12.53
CA PRO A 20 9.64 -13.44 12.41
C PRO A 20 8.46 -14.10 11.70
N TYR A 21 8.74 -15.14 10.93
CA TYR A 21 7.68 -15.96 10.33
C TYR A 21 6.74 -16.48 11.42
N PRO A 22 5.40 -16.27 11.31
CA PRO A 22 4.49 -16.51 12.43
C PRO A 22 4.20 -17.98 12.73
N PHE A 23 4.63 -18.93 11.87
CA PHE A 23 4.30 -20.36 11.96
C PHE A 23 5.53 -21.26 11.83
N TYR A 24 6.63 -20.94 12.50
CA TYR A 24 7.86 -21.74 12.45
C TYR A 24 7.67 -23.20 12.85
N GLU A 25 6.77 -23.46 13.79
CA GLU A 25 6.48 -24.81 14.28
C GLU A 25 5.86 -25.69 13.19
N ASP A 26 5.10 -25.07 12.26
CA ASP A 26 4.44 -25.77 11.17
C ASP A 26 5.32 -25.89 9.90
N SER A 27 6.44 -25.17 9.85
CA SER A 27 7.29 -24.98 8.68
C SER A 27 6.55 -24.35 7.47
N PHE A 28 7.27 -23.74 6.52
CA PHE A 28 6.70 -23.17 5.31
C PHE A 28 6.79 -24.15 4.13
N LYS A 29 5.68 -24.36 3.42
CA LYS A 29 5.57 -25.27 2.28
C LYS A 29 4.95 -24.58 1.09
N VAL A 30 5.31 -25.04 -0.11
CA VAL A 30 4.68 -24.67 -1.38
C VAL A 30 4.15 -25.94 -2.03
N VAL A 31 2.84 -26.02 -2.24
CA VAL A 31 2.16 -27.21 -2.76
C VAL A 31 1.65 -26.91 -4.18
N GLU A 32 2.15 -27.64 -5.17
CA GLU A 32 1.71 -27.47 -6.55
C GLU A 32 0.27 -27.96 -6.75
N VAL A 33 -0.55 -27.13 -7.41
CA VAL A 33 -1.98 -27.35 -7.66
C VAL A 33 -2.36 -26.97 -9.10
N PRO A 34 -3.51 -27.46 -9.60
CA PRO A 34 -3.96 -27.15 -10.97
C PRO A 34 -4.65 -25.76 -11.10
N TYR A 35 -4.76 -24.98 -10.03
CA TYR A 35 -5.25 -23.61 -10.04
C TYR A 35 -4.12 -22.64 -9.68
N LEU A 36 -4.37 -21.32 -9.71
CA LEU A 36 -3.32 -20.31 -9.64
C LEU A 36 -2.55 -20.29 -8.32
N GLY A 37 -3.24 -20.16 -7.21
CA GLY A 37 -2.69 -20.11 -5.86
C GLY A 37 -3.75 -19.83 -4.80
N MET A 38 -3.38 -20.00 -3.54
CA MET A 38 -4.20 -19.70 -2.37
C MET A 38 -3.35 -19.69 -1.11
N GLU A 39 -3.69 -18.82 -0.17
CA GLU A 39 -2.97 -18.53 1.07
C GLU A 39 -3.17 -19.55 2.21
N HIS A 40 -3.22 -20.84 1.91
CA HIS A 40 -3.36 -21.84 2.98
C HIS A 40 -2.18 -21.78 3.94
N GLN A 41 -2.48 -21.57 5.23
CA GLN A 41 -1.48 -21.43 6.29
C GLN A 41 -0.41 -22.52 6.21
N SER A 42 0.86 -22.11 6.23
CA SER A 42 2.05 -22.97 6.21
C SER A 42 2.14 -23.92 5.00
N SER A 43 1.20 -23.84 4.06
CA SER A 43 1.11 -24.71 2.87
C SER A 43 0.48 -23.97 1.70
N ILE A 44 1.07 -22.82 1.32
CA ILE A 44 0.55 -22.05 0.19
C ILE A 44 0.45 -22.91 -1.06
N THR A 45 -0.66 -22.77 -1.80
CA THR A 45 -0.81 -23.50 -3.06
C THR A 45 -0.29 -22.70 -4.23
N TYR A 46 0.25 -23.39 -5.22
CA TYR A 46 1.02 -22.79 -6.31
C TYR A 46 0.66 -23.39 -7.67
N GLY A 47 0.25 -22.56 -8.61
CA GLY A 47 -0.07 -22.94 -9.99
C GLY A 47 0.33 -21.91 -11.04
N ASN A 48 1.33 -21.07 -10.74
CA ASN A 48 1.83 -20.02 -11.66
C ASN A 48 2.72 -20.57 -12.80
N LYS A 49 2.66 -21.88 -13.05
CA LYS A 49 3.38 -22.55 -14.15
C LYS A 49 4.88 -22.26 -14.20
N TYR A 50 5.47 -21.99 -13.06
CA TYR A 50 6.89 -21.61 -12.91
C TYR A 50 7.27 -20.36 -13.73
N MET A 51 6.32 -19.44 -13.93
CA MET A 51 6.53 -18.15 -14.58
C MET A 51 6.88 -17.06 -13.56
N ARG A 52 7.57 -16.02 -14.02
CA ARG A 52 7.70 -14.76 -13.28
C ARG A 52 6.51 -13.86 -13.57
N GLY A 53 6.18 -12.94 -12.64
CA GLY A 53 4.97 -12.16 -12.71
C GLY A 53 3.72 -13.02 -12.52
N TYR A 54 2.57 -12.48 -12.85
CA TYR A 54 1.27 -13.14 -12.78
C TYR A 54 1.01 -13.90 -14.09
N LEU A 55 1.21 -15.21 -14.12
CA LEU A 55 1.16 -16.05 -15.33
C LEU A 55 1.99 -15.47 -16.51
N GLY A 56 3.16 -14.92 -16.21
CA GLY A 56 4.04 -14.31 -17.19
C GLY A 56 3.75 -12.83 -17.49
N GLY A 57 2.69 -12.26 -16.90
CA GLY A 57 2.33 -10.85 -17.03
C GLY A 57 2.89 -9.98 -15.91
N ASP A 58 3.17 -8.73 -16.22
CA ASP A 58 3.52 -7.69 -15.23
C ASP A 58 2.29 -6.85 -14.89
N LEU A 59 1.80 -6.97 -13.66
CA LEU A 59 0.63 -6.22 -13.19
C LEU A 59 0.91 -4.72 -13.09
N SER A 60 2.15 -4.32 -12.84
CA SER A 60 2.53 -2.91 -12.77
C SER A 60 2.73 -2.23 -14.13
N GLY A 61 3.07 -3.00 -15.17
CA GLY A 61 3.41 -2.48 -16.50
C GLY A 61 4.77 -1.78 -16.58
N THR A 62 5.59 -1.87 -15.53
CA THR A 62 6.91 -1.24 -15.44
C THR A 62 8.06 -2.19 -15.81
N GLY A 63 7.76 -3.47 -15.99
CA GLY A 63 8.74 -4.55 -16.14
C GLY A 63 9.22 -5.12 -14.80
N HIS A 64 8.97 -4.42 -13.70
CA HIS A 64 9.46 -4.85 -12.38
C HIS A 64 8.70 -6.04 -11.81
N GLY A 65 7.41 -6.22 -12.15
CA GLY A 65 6.64 -7.40 -11.77
C GLY A 65 7.20 -8.72 -12.33
N LEU A 66 8.04 -8.68 -13.36
CA LEU A 66 8.73 -9.87 -13.90
C LEU A 66 10.02 -10.23 -13.14
N LYS A 67 10.39 -9.49 -12.11
CA LYS A 67 11.58 -9.79 -11.28
C LYS A 67 11.33 -10.92 -10.28
N PHE A 68 10.07 -11.23 -9.98
CA PHE A 68 9.66 -12.25 -9.00
C PHE A 68 8.50 -13.11 -9.55
N ASP A 69 8.23 -14.23 -8.90
CA ASP A 69 7.01 -15.02 -9.10
C ASP A 69 5.92 -14.45 -8.23
N TYR A 70 4.87 -13.94 -8.86
CA TYR A 70 3.76 -13.27 -8.16
C TYR A 70 3.13 -14.17 -7.10
N ILE A 71 2.81 -15.42 -7.44
CA ILE A 71 2.12 -16.32 -6.50
C ILE A 71 2.99 -16.66 -5.29
N ILE A 72 4.29 -16.92 -5.48
CA ILE A 72 5.16 -17.19 -4.33
C ILE A 72 5.19 -16.00 -3.37
N ILE A 73 5.32 -14.78 -3.90
CA ILE A 73 5.47 -13.59 -3.07
C ILE A 73 4.12 -13.19 -2.45
N HIS A 74 3.06 -13.16 -3.24
CA HIS A 74 1.73 -12.77 -2.78
C HIS A 74 1.18 -13.76 -1.73
N GLU A 75 1.04 -15.03 -2.07
CA GLU A 75 0.46 -16.01 -1.15
C GLU A 75 1.29 -16.18 0.15
N ALA A 76 2.61 -16.00 0.07
CA ALA A 76 3.45 -16.01 1.26
C ALA A 76 3.26 -14.77 2.15
N GLY A 77 2.93 -13.61 1.58
CA GLY A 77 2.61 -12.39 2.35
C GLY A 77 1.41 -12.58 3.27
N HIS A 78 0.47 -13.40 2.85
CA HIS A 78 -0.70 -13.77 3.64
C HIS A 78 -0.39 -14.54 4.91
N GLU A 79 0.79 -15.14 5.06
CA GLU A 79 1.19 -15.77 6.34
C GLU A 79 1.20 -14.74 7.48
N TRP A 80 1.63 -13.50 7.20
CA TRP A 80 1.59 -12.39 8.15
C TRP A 80 0.23 -11.67 8.16
N PHE A 81 -0.35 -11.41 6.97
CA PHE A 81 -1.60 -10.62 6.81
C PHE A 81 -2.71 -11.46 6.15
N ALA A 82 -3.27 -12.34 6.88
CA ALA A 82 -4.44 -13.18 6.75
C ALA A 82 -4.37 -14.31 7.79
N ASN A 83 -3.30 -15.12 7.76
CA ASN A 83 -3.21 -16.29 8.61
C ASN A 83 -2.84 -15.92 10.05
N SER A 84 -1.93 -14.94 10.25
CA SER A 84 -1.57 -14.45 11.59
C SER A 84 -2.47 -13.28 12.03
N ILE A 85 -2.61 -12.25 11.19
CA ILE A 85 -3.52 -11.12 11.42
C ILE A 85 -4.74 -11.29 10.54
N THR A 86 -5.84 -11.77 11.11
CA THR A 86 -7.05 -12.13 10.37
C THR A 86 -8.12 -11.06 10.50
N TYR A 87 -8.80 -10.67 9.43
CA TYR A 87 -9.95 -9.78 9.52
C TYR A 87 -11.13 -10.42 10.24
N LYS A 88 -11.92 -9.61 10.96
CA LYS A 88 -13.10 -10.08 11.67
C LYS A 88 -14.32 -10.24 10.75
N ASP A 89 -14.45 -9.41 9.73
CA ASP A 89 -15.56 -9.39 8.77
C ASP A 89 -14.99 -9.26 7.35
N PRO A 90 -15.53 -9.94 6.33
CA PRO A 90 -15.09 -9.77 4.93
C PRO A 90 -15.11 -8.32 4.44
N ALA A 91 -15.86 -7.41 5.09
CA ALA A 91 -15.77 -5.98 4.83
C ALA A 91 -14.34 -5.42 4.98
N ASP A 92 -13.55 -5.98 5.92
CA ASP A 92 -12.19 -5.60 6.25
C ASP A 92 -11.11 -6.35 5.43
N MET A 93 -11.49 -7.01 4.35
CA MET A 93 -10.59 -7.87 3.56
C MET A 93 -9.35 -7.12 3.01
N TRP A 94 -9.37 -5.79 2.97
CA TRP A 94 -8.20 -5.00 2.58
C TRP A 94 -6.99 -5.22 3.53
N ILE A 95 -7.24 -5.63 4.78
CA ILE A 95 -6.17 -5.99 5.75
C ILE A 95 -5.38 -7.19 5.21
N HIS A 96 -6.04 -8.16 4.60
CA HIS A 96 -5.37 -9.27 3.94
C HIS A 96 -4.73 -8.81 2.63
N GLU A 97 -5.56 -8.36 1.70
CA GLU A 97 -5.17 -8.16 0.31
C GLU A 97 -4.32 -6.90 0.09
N GLY A 98 -4.59 -5.83 0.83
CA GLY A 98 -3.86 -4.58 0.71
C GLY A 98 -2.43 -4.69 1.26
N PHE A 99 -2.26 -5.26 2.45
CA PHE A 99 -0.94 -5.50 3.03
C PHE A 99 -0.15 -6.53 2.24
N THR A 100 -0.82 -7.57 1.75
CA THR A 100 -0.16 -8.61 0.96
C THR A 100 0.23 -8.08 -0.44
N ALA A 101 -0.61 -7.32 -1.12
CA ALA A 101 -0.21 -6.64 -2.35
C ALA A 101 0.97 -5.66 -2.11
N TYR A 102 1.02 -5.03 -0.92
CA TYR A 102 2.15 -4.19 -0.54
C TYR A 102 3.43 -5.00 -0.21
N SER A 103 3.30 -6.26 0.19
CA SER A 103 4.45 -7.14 0.42
C SER A 103 5.26 -7.40 -0.85
N GLU A 104 4.61 -7.43 -2.03
CA GLU A 104 5.26 -7.50 -3.34
C GLU A 104 6.20 -6.31 -3.55
N ASN A 105 5.71 -5.12 -3.20
CA ASN A 105 6.46 -3.88 -3.22
C ASN A 105 7.67 -3.92 -2.28
N LEU A 106 7.49 -4.40 -1.06
CA LEU A 106 8.55 -4.51 -0.05
C LEU A 106 9.60 -5.57 -0.40
N PHE A 107 9.21 -6.65 -1.09
CA PHE A 107 10.15 -7.61 -1.65
C PHE A 107 11.05 -6.94 -2.71
N LEU A 108 10.47 -6.13 -3.59
CA LEU A 108 11.26 -5.37 -4.57
C LEU A 108 12.16 -4.33 -3.92
N ASP A 109 11.68 -3.66 -2.87
CA ASP A 109 12.48 -2.70 -2.09
C ASP A 109 13.74 -3.36 -1.52
N TYR A 110 13.58 -4.50 -0.87
CA TYR A 110 14.67 -5.23 -0.23
C TYR A 110 15.77 -5.67 -1.21
N TYR A 111 15.40 -6.15 -2.40
CA TYR A 111 16.36 -6.71 -3.35
C TYR A 111 16.78 -5.78 -4.47
N TYR A 112 15.97 -4.78 -4.79
CA TYR A 112 16.19 -3.94 -5.98
C TYR A 112 16.14 -2.44 -5.67
N GLY A 113 15.83 -2.07 -4.43
CA GLY A 113 15.85 -0.69 -3.95
C GLY A 113 14.53 0.05 -4.10
N LYS A 114 14.45 1.18 -3.40
CA LYS A 114 13.25 1.99 -3.21
C LYS A 114 12.62 2.47 -4.51
N GLU A 115 13.41 2.90 -5.50
CA GLU A 115 12.90 3.40 -6.79
C GLU A 115 12.17 2.31 -7.57
N VAL A 116 12.73 1.09 -7.63
CA VAL A 116 12.10 -0.07 -8.30
C VAL A 116 10.80 -0.46 -7.61
N SER A 117 10.80 -0.40 -6.30
CA SER A 117 9.65 -0.62 -5.43
C SER A 117 8.55 0.42 -5.68
N ALA A 118 8.90 1.71 -5.68
CA ALA A 118 7.97 2.80 -5.97
C ALA A 118 7.37 2.68 -7.38
N ASP A 119 8.20 2.45 -8.39
CA ASP A 119 7.72 2.24 -9.76
C ASP A 119 6.69 1.11 -9.86
N TYR A 120 6.91 0.01 -9.14
CA TYR A 120 6.01 -1.13 -9.14
C TYR A 120 4.65 -0.77 -8.53
N VAL A 121 4.62 -0.28 -7.29
CA VAL A 121 3.36 0.04 -6.60
C VAL A 121 2.58 1.13 -7.32
N ILE A 122 3.26 2.18 -7.82
CA ILE A 122 2.65 3.24 -8.62
C ILE A 122 2.08 2.68 -9.93
N GLY A 123 2.82 1.79 -10.59
CA GLY A 123 2.37 1.14 -11.81
C GLY A 123 1.07 0.34 -11.63
N THR A 124 0.83 -0.24 -10.44
CA THR A 124 -0.42 -0.97 -10.16
C THR A 124 -1.66 -0.08 -10.08
N ARG A 125 -1.50 1.26 -9.93
CA ARG A 125 -2.62 2.23 -9.92
C ARG A 125 -3.51 2.13 -11.16
N ARG A 126 -2.97 1.70 -12.29
CA ARG A 126 -3.74 1.46 -13.53
C ARG A 126 -4.87 0.44 -13.38
N GLY A 127 -4.80 -0.44 -12.37
CA GLY A 127 -5.83 -1.43 -12.07
C GLY A 127 -6.89 -0.95 -11.06
N ILE A 128 -6.75 0.25 -10.51
CA ILE A 128 -7.69 0.81 -9.53
C ILE A 128 -8.87 1.46 -10.24
N ARG A 129 -10.08 1.08 -9.87
CA ARG A 129 -11.32 1.56 -10.51
C ARG A 129 -11.98 2.72 -9.79
N ASN A 130 -11.81 2.83 -8.47
CA ASN A 130 -12.42 3.87 -7.62
C ASN A 130 -13.94 3.99 -7.79
N GLN A 131 -14.66 2.87 -7.95
CA GLN A 131 -16.09 2.85 -8.17
C GLN A 131 -16.91 2.68 -6.87
N SER A 132 -16.30 2.11 -5.85
CA SER A 132 -16.91 1.89 -4.54
C SER A 132 -15.82 1.88 -3.46
N PRO A 133 -16.21 1.99 -2.18
CA PRO A 133 -15.27 1.93 -1.06
C PRO A 133 -14.40 0.68 -1.05
N VAL A 134 -13.21 0.79 -0.46
CA VAL A 134 -12.30 -0.33 -0.20
C VAL A 134 -12.87 -1.23 0.89
N ILE A 135 -13.48 -0.65 1.92
CA ILE A 135 -14.21 -1.39 2.95
C ILE A 135 -15.59 -1.78 2.42
N GLY A 136 -15.95 -3.04 2.61
CA GLY A 136 -17.27 -3.55 2.28
C GLY A 136 -18.34 -3.20 3.32
N PRO A 137 -19.59 -3.58 3.07
CA PRO A 137 -20.65 -3.48 4.08
C PRO A 137 -20.52 -4.58 5.12
N TYR A 138 -20.48 -4.20 6.41
CA TYR A 138 -20.39 -5.15 7.51
C TYR A 138 -21.63 -6.01 7.70
N GLY A 139 -21.42 -7.23 8.21
CA GLY A 139 -22.50 -8.14 8.62
C GLY A 139 -23.25 -8.82 7.49
N VAL A 140 -22.82 -8.67 6.24
CA VAL A 140 -23.50 -9.25 5.06
C VAL A 140 -22.58 -10.15 4.21
N ASN A 141 -21.45 -10.55 4.75
CA ASN A 141 -20.43 -11.39 4.08
C ASN A 141 -20.04 -10.89 2.68
N LYS A 142 -19.75 -9.59 2.59
CA LYS A 142 -19.41 -8.93 1.33
C LYS A 142 -18.15 -8.08 1.47
N ARG A 143 -17.14 -8.39 0.66
CA ARG A 143 -15.90 -7.60 0.56
C ARG A 143 -16.13 -6.27 -0.16
N GLY A 144 -15.20 -5.32 0.05
CA GLY A 144 -15.15 -4.08 -0.68
C GLY A 144 -14.55 -4.21 -2.09
N SER A 145 -14.12 -3.09 -2.64
CA SER A 145 -13.53 -2.99 -3.99
C SER A 145 -12.09 -2.49 -3.91
N ASP A 146 -11.31 -2.70 -4.98
CA ASP A 146 -9.94 -2.20 -5.15
C ASP A 146 -8.97 -2.50 -3.98
N MET A 147 -9.31 -3.45 -3.10
CA MET A 147 -8.61 -3.75 -1.86
C MET A 147 -7.11 -4.11 -2.06
N TYR A 148 -6.75 -4.71 -3.20
CA TYR A 148 -5.38 -5.04 -3.58
C TYR A 148 -4.56 -3.77 -3.88
N ASN A 149 -4.73 -3.25 -5.07
CA ASN A 149 -3.90 -2.16 -5.60
C ASN A 149 -4.12 -0.83 -4.86
N LYS A 150 -5.38 -0.49 -4.53
CA LYS A 150 -5.66 0.73 -3.75
C LYS A 150 -5.17 0.58 -2.31
N GLY A 151 -5.37 -0.59 -1.68
CA GLY A 151 -4.84 -0.90 -0.36
C GLY A 151 -3.32 -0.74 -0.31
N ALA A 152 -2.59 -1.33 -1.26
CA ALA A 152 -1.13 -1.18 -1.35
C ALA A 152 -0.69 0.28 -1.55
N ASN A 153 -1.40 1.06 -2.39
CA ASN A 153 -1.09 2.48 -2.62
C ASN A 153 -1.45 3.37 -1.43
N ILE A 154 -2.45 3.02 -0.61
CA ILE A 154 -2.75 3.66 0.68
C ILE A 154 -1.56 3.46 1.63
N LEU A 155 -1.09 2.22 1.80
CA LEU A 155 0.07 1.92 2.65
C LEU A 155 1.34 2.61 2.16
N HIS A 156 1.55 2.68 0.84
CA HIS A 156 2.67 3.41 0.26
C HIS A 156 2.59 4.91 0.54
N THR A 157 1.39 5.50 0.52
CA THR A 157 1.18 6.90 0.90
C THR A 157 1.45 7.13 2.38
N ILE A 158 0.99 6.23 3.28
CA ILE A 158 1.27 6.32 4.72
C ILE A 158 2.78 6.28 5.00
N ARG A 159 3.54 5.45 4.28
CA ARG A 159 5.01 5.42 4.37
C ARG A 159 5.64 6.81 4.17
N GLN A 160 5.04 7.69 3.36
CA GLN A 160 5.56 9.04 3.13
C GLN A 160 5.33 9.99 4.32
N PHE A 161 4.53 9.60 5.30
CA PHE A 161 4.36 10.34 6.56
C PHE A 161 5.44 10.00 7.58
N CYS A 162 6.13 8.87 7.41
CA CYS A 162 7.23 8.45 8.28
C CYS A 162 8.46 9.35 8.08
N GLU A 163 9.22 9.56 9.15
CA GLU A 163 10.49 10.27 9.10
C GLU A 163 11.59 9.46 8.38
N SER A 164 11.44 8.12 8.37
CA SER A 164 12.40 7.20 7.77
C SER A 164 11.75 5.86 7.40
N ASP A 165 12.41 5.13 6.49
CA ASP A 165 12.02 3.75 6.15
C ASP A 165 12.16 2.80 7.35
N GLU A 166 13.05 3.12 8.29
CA GLU A 166 13.19 2.38 9.55
C GLU A 166 11.94 2.52 10.41
N GLN A 167 11.38 3.73 10.56
CA GLN A 167 10.13 3.94 11.28
C GLN A 167 8.99 3.14 10.64
N TRP A 168 8.87 3.18 9.31
CA TRP A 168 7.89 2.39 8.60
C TRP A 168 8.03 0.89 8.87
N ARG A 169 9.25 0.39 8.80
CA ARG A 169 9.57 -1.01 9.13
C ARG A 169 9.17 -1.35 10.56
N MET A 170 9.46 -0.47 11.52
CA MET A 170 9.08 -0.68 12.92
C MET A 170 7.56 -0.72 13.10
N ILE A 171 6.79 0.09 12.38
CA ILE A 171 5.33 0.04 12.37
C ILE A 171 4.83 -1.32 11.87
N LEU A 172 5.33 -1.80 10.73
CA LEU A 172 4.93 -3.09 10.16
C LEU A 172 5.28 -4.27 11.08
N ARG A 173 6.46 -4.25 11.69
CA ARG A 173 6.89 -5.27 12.67
C ARG A 173 6.06 -5.21 13.95
N GLY A 174 5.72 -4.00 14.38
CA GLY A 174 4.89 -3.77 15.54
C GLY A 174 3.47 -4.26 15.35
N LEU A 175 2.85 -4.05 14.18
CA LEU A 175 1.56 -4.64 13.82
C LEU A 175 1.57 -6.17 14.00
N ASN A 176 2.60 -6.82 13.45
CA ASN A 176 2.72 -8.28 13.54
C ASN A 176 3.03 -8.80 14.95
N LYS A 177 3.60 -7.98 15.80
CA LYS A 177 3.80 -8.30 17.22
C LYS A 177 2.54 -8.09 18.03
N GLU A 178 1.86 -6.96 17.85
CA GLU A 178 0.66 -6.58 18.60
C GLU A 178 -0.52 -7.50 18.31
N PHE A 179 -0.74 -7.79 17.02
CA PHE A 179 -1.88 -8.58 16.56
C PHE A 179 -1.51 -10.02 16.19
N TYR A 180 -0.42 -10.54 16.75
CA TYR A 180 0.04 -11.91 16.50
C TYR A 180 -1.07 -12.93 16.79
N HIS A 181 -1.44 -13.73 15.76
CA HIS A 181 -2.51 -14.74 15.81
C HIS A 181 -3.85 -14.19 16.32
N GLN A 182 -4.21 -12.96 15.90
CA GLN A 182 -5.47 -12.33 16.33
C GLN A 182 -6.40 -12.03 15.15
N THR A 183 -7.69 -11.98 15.50
CA THR A 183 -8.73 -11.46 14.62
C THR A 183 -8.93 -9.98 14.91
N VAL A 184 -8.83 -9.14 13.89
CA VAL A 184 -8.84 -7.68 14.00
C VAL A 184 -9.91 -7.03 13.13
N THR A 185 -10.21 -5.76 13.44
CA THR A 185 -11.03 -4.87 12.61
C THR A 185 -10.14 -3.81 11.94
N THR A 186 -10.65 -3.17 10.90
CA THR A 186 -10.00 -2.02 10.28
C THR A 186 -9.66 -0.94 11.31
N ASP A 187 -10.60 -0.60 12.22
CA ASP A 187 -10.39 0.44 13.23
C ASP A 187 -9.20 0.13 14.15
N GLN A 188 -8.94 -1.15 14.47
CA GLN A 188 -7.76 -1.53 15.28
C GLN A 188 -6.46 -1.29 14.51
N ILE A 189 -6.42 -1.59 13.22
CA ILE A 189 -5.25 -1.35 12.38
C ILE A 189 -5.02 0.16 12.18
N GLU A 190 -6.07 0.92 11.92
CA GLU A 190 -6.03 2.38 11.78
C GLU A 190 -5.49 3.04 13.04
N ASN A 191 -6.09 2.72 14.20
CA ASN A 191 -5.67 3.28 15.50
C ASN A 191 -4.22 2.95 15.82
N TYR A 192 -3.78 1.72 15.54
CA TYR A 192 -2.38 1.34 15.76
C TYR A 192 -1.42 2.20 14.92
N ILE A 193 -1.70 2.38 13.63
CA ILE A 193 -0.85 3.18 12.72
C ILE A 193 -0.84 4.64 13.18
N ASP A 194 -2.00 5.18 13.54
CA ASP A 194 -2.18 6.55 14.04
C ASP A 194 -1.32 6.83 15.28
N GLU A 195 -1.40 5.95 16.27
CA GLU A 195 -0.60 6.01 17.49
C GLU A 195 0.91 5.96 17.22
N GLN A 196 1.36 5.13 16.26
CA GLN A 196 2.79 4.99 15.96
C GLN A 196 3.36 6.19 15.18
N LEU A 197 2.52 6.92 14.44
CA LEU A 197 2.92 8.11 13.69
C LEU A 197 2.71 9.40 14.47
N GLU A 198 1.99 9.35 15.60
CA GLU A 198 1.62 10.51 16.40
C GLU A 198 0.91 11.62 15.59
N ILE A 199 0.13 11.21 14.58
CA ILE A 199 -0.65 12.09 13.70
C ILE A 199 -2.10 11.58 13.59
N ASP A 200 -3.06 12.49 13.49
CA ASP A 200 -4.47 12.11 13.25
C ASP A 200 -4.69 11.74 11.78
N LEU A 201 -4.75 10.44 11.50
CA LEU A 201 -5.04 9.88 10.19
C LEU A 201 -6.51 9.48 9.99
N LYS A 202 -7.38 9.77 10.96
CA LYS A 202 -8.79 9.34 10.86
C LYS A 202 -9.43 9.80 9.55
N VAL A 203 -9.31 11.09 9.21
CA VAL A 203 -9.91 11.66 7.99
C VAL A 203 -9.22 11.12 6.72
N PHE A 204 -7.94 10.77 6.81
CA PHE A 204 -7.20 10.09 5.74
C PHE A 204 -7.79 8.70 5.48
N PHE A 205 -7.97 7.88 6.51
CA PHE A 205 -8.56 6.54 6.36
C PHE A 205 -10.02 6.61 5.91
N ASP A 206 -10.82 7.55 6.44
CA ASP A 206 -12.19 7.76 6.00
C ASP A 206 -12.27 8.08 4.50
N GLN A 207 -11.35 8.94 4.01
CA GLN A 207 -11.27 9.29 2.59
C GLN A 207 -10.87 8.08 1.72
N TYR A 208 -9.81 7.38 2.09
CA TYR A 208 -9.24 6.38 1.20
C TYR A 208 -9.91 5.01 1.27
N LEU A 209 -10.43 4.63 2.45
CA LEU A 209 -11.04 3.32 2.69
C LEU A 209 -12.56 3.33 2.55
N ARG A 210 -13.22 4.43 2.96
CA ARG A 210 -14.69 4.52 3.05
C ARG A 210 -15.32 5.36 1.94
N ASP A 211 -14.54 6.16 1.22
CA ASP A 211 -14.97 6.96 0.07
C ASP A 211 -14.23 6.49 -1.21
N PRO A 212 -14.91 6.33 -2.34
CA PRO A 212 -14.25 5.91 -3.58
C PRO A 212 -13.40 7.02 -4.22
N ARG A 213 -13.66 8.30 -3.90
CA ARG A 213 -12.97 9.43 -4.51
C ARG A 213 -11.49 9.45 -4.13
N VAL A 214 -10.65 9.85 -5.09
CA VAL A 214 -9.22 10.09 -4.85
C VAL A 214 -9.01 11.59 -4.64
N PRO A 215 -8.33 12.02 -3.57
CA PRO A 215 -7.99 13.41 -3.35
C PRO A 215 -7.28 14.01 -4.57
N THR A 216 -7.70 15.22 -4.95
CA THR A 216 -7.11 15.94 -6.08
C THR A 216 -6.55 17.27 -5.58
N LEU A 217 -5.25 17.48 -5.76
CA LEU A 217 -4.65 18.79 -5.53
C LEU A 217 -5.02 19.72 -6.70
N GLU A 218 -5.92 20.67 -6.45
CA GLU A 218 -6.17 21.79 -7.38
C GLU A 218 -5.18 22.90 -7.06
N TYR A 219 -4.46 23.39 -8.08
CA TYR A 219 -3.46 24.42 -7.85
C TYR A 219 -3.26 25.33 -9.07
N SER A 220 -2.76 26.55 -8.81
CA SER A 220 -2.22 27.46 -9.84
C SER A 220 -0.93 28.12 -9.34
N VAL A 221 -0.07 28.49 -10.27
CA VAL A 221 1.13 29.28 -9.98
C VAL A 221 1.13 30.51 -10.86
N ASN A 222 0.88 31.68 -10.26
CA ASN A 222 0.78 32.95 -10.96
C ASN A 222 1.61 34.02 -10.25
N ASN A 223 2.49 34.71 -10.98
CA ASN A 223 3.34 35.79 -10.46
C ASN A 223 4.13 35.39 -9.20
N GLY A 224 4.63 34.14 -9.16
CA GLY A 224 5.38 33.63 -8.01
C GLY A 224 4.54 33.33 -6.77
N ILE A 225 3.22 33.18 -6.92
CA ILE A 225 2.30 32.75 -5.87
C ILE A 225 1.70 31.41 -6.27
N LEU A 226 1.91 30.38 -5.42
CA LEU A 226 1.19 29.11 -5.48
C LEU A 226 -0.10 29.24 -4.70
N LYS A 227 -1.24 29.00 -5.36
CA LYS A 227 -2.55 28.80 -4.73
C LYS A 227 -2.91 27.34 -4.83
N TYR A 228 -3.42 26.75 -3.74
CA TYR A 228 -3.72 25.33 -3.72
C TYR A 228 -4.80 24.97 -2.72
N LYS A 229 -5.52 23.89 -2.96
CA LYS A 229 -6.49 23.26 -2.04
C LYS A 229 -6.73 21.81 -2.42
N TRP A 230 -7.32 21.05 -1.50
CA TRP A 230 -7.92 19.77 -1.83
C TRP A 230 -9.30 19.94 -2.45
N ILE A 231 -9.57 19.21 -3.53
CA ILE A 231 -10.89 18.97 -4.10
C ILE A 231 -11.14 17.47 -4.23
N ASN A 232 -12.38 17.09 -4.50
CA ASN A 232 -12.77 15.68 -4.65
C ASN A 232 -12.52 14.85 -3.37
N THR A 233 -12.75 15.47 -2.22
CA THR A 233 -12.53 14.88 -0.90
C THR A 233 -13.79 14.97 -0.03
N ILE A 234 -13.77 14.23 1.08
CA ILE A 234 -14.75 14.41 2.16
C ILE A 234 -14.52 15.74 2.89
N GLU A 235 -15.51 16.19 3.65
CA GLU A 235 -15.38 17.38 4.49
C GLU A 235 -14.29 17.20 5.54
N GLY A 236 -13.51 18.24 5.78
CA GLY A 236 -12.43 18.24 6.76
C GLY A 236 -11.18 17.48 6.34
N PHE A 237 -11.12 16.96 5.11
CA PHE A 237 -9.95 16.24 4.64
C PHE A 237 -8.70 17.13 4.68
N HIS A 238 -7.67 16.61 5.31
CA HIS A 238 -6.34 17.18 5.36
C HIS A 238 -5.30 16.06 5.26
N MET A 239 -4.24 16.29 4.56
CA MET A 239 -3.13 15.36 4.37
C MET A 239 -1.89 16.16 4.00
N PRO A 240 -0.75 15.95 4.65
CA PRO A 240 0.50 16.56 4.23
C PRO A 240 0.90 16.03 2.84
N LEU A 241 1.48 16.87 2.03
CA LEU A 241 1.90 16.53 0.67
C LEU A 241 3.27 17.10 0.37
N GLU A 242 4.16 16.30 -0.16
CA GLU A 242 5.43 16.79 -0.68
C GLU A 242 5.28 17.25 -2.13
N ILE A 243 5.80 18.44 -2.41
CA ILE A 243 5.90 19.01 -3.75
C ILE A 243 7.34 19.43 -4.02
N SER A 244 7.73 19.48 -5.28
CA SER A 244 8.98 20.05 -5.71
C SER A 244 8.75 21.29 -6.56
N ALA A 245 9.56 22.33 -6.35
CA ALA A 245 9.62 23.53 -7.14
C ALA A 245 11.09 23.72 -7.59
N GLY A 246 11.40 23.35 -8.83
CA GLY A 246 12.76 23.13 -9.26
C GLY A 246 13.41 21.99 -8.44
N GLU A 247 14.58 22.26 -7.86
CA GLU A 247 15.28 21.29 -6.99
C GLU A 247 14.83 21.34 -5.52
N LYS A 248 13.99 22.31 -5.16
CA LYS A 248 13.55 22.50 -3.78
C LYS A 248 12.34 21.64 -3.46
N LYS A 249 12.47 20.76 -2.47
CA LYS A 249 11.34 20.00 -1.88
C LYS A 249 10.67 20.84 -0.79
N LEU A 250 9.34 20.82 -0.79
CA LEU A 250 8.49 21.56 0.14
C LEU A 250 7.37 20.64 0.62
N LYS A 251 7.12 20.65 1.93
CA LYS A 251 5.93 19.99 2.51
C LYS A 251 4.83 21.03 2.66
N ILE A 252 3.69 20.77 2.05
CA ILE A 252 2.48 21.61 2.15
C ILE A 252 1.39 20.85 2.90
N HIS A 253 0.45 21.57 3.48
CA HIS A 253 -0.68 21.01 4.23
C HIS A 253 -2.00 21.53 3.64
N PRO A 254 -2.41 21.04 2.45
CA PRO A 254 -3.63 21.52 1.82
C PRO A 254 -4.87 21.15 2.66
N THR A 255 -5.87 22.03 2.59
CA THR A 255 -7.22 21.83 3.11
C THR A 255 -8.24 22.01 1.99
N ASN A 256 -9.53 21.93 2.30
CA ASN A 256 -10.58 22.24 1.31
C ASN A 256 -10.69 23.75 0.99
N GLU A 257 -10.05 24.60 1.80
CA GLU A 257 -10.00 26.04 1.57
C GLU A 257 -8.75 26.42 0.75
N ILE A 258 -8.85 27.50 -0.03
CA ILE A 258 -7.72 28.00 -0.82
C ILE A 258 -6.63 28.52 0.13
N GLN A 259 -5.43 28.00 -0.05
CA GLN A 259 -4.24 28.45 0.64
C GLN A 259 -3.27 29.06 -0.36
N GLU A 260 -2.43 29.99 0.09
CA GLU A 260 -1.46 30.68 -0.74
C GLU A 260 -0.05 30.63 -0.11
N MET A 261 0.95 30.45 -0.96
CA MET A 261 2.35 30.62 -0.55
C MET A 261 3.19 31.26 -1.67
N LYS A 262 4.21 32.02 -1.26
CA LYS A 262 5.18 32.56 -2.23
C LYS A 262 6.07 31.46 -2.76
N LEU A 263 6.21 31.42 -4.07
CA LEU A 263 7.03 30.44 -4.78
C LEU A 263 7.87 31.18 -5.83
N ASN A 264 9.19 30.95 -5.83
CA ASN A 264 10.08 31.58 -6.83
C ASN A 264 10.23 30.74 -8.11
N PHE A 265 9.17 30.03 -8.51
CA PHE A 265 9.14 29.11 -9.63
C PHE A 265 7.81 29.24 -10.37
N GLU A 266 7.77 28.82 -11.63
CA GLU A 266 6.60 28.93 -12.51
C GLU A 266 5.65 27.70 -12.41
N ASP A 267 6.11 26.59 -11.83
CA ASP A 267 5.33 25.38 -11.65
C ASP A 267 5.82 24.52 -10.49
N ILE A 268 5.01 23.54 -10.12
CA ILE A 268 5.32 22.53 -9.12
C ILE A 268 5.18 21.13 -9.68
N THR A 269 5.91 20.20 -9.08
CA THR A 269 5.70 18.76 -9.26
C THR A 269 5.24 18.16 -7.94
N VAL A 270 4.11 17.46 -7.97
CA VAL A 270 3.61 16.69 -6.82
C VAL A 270 4.39 15.39 -6.74
N ASP A 271 4.84 15.03 -5.54
CA ASP A 271 5.55 13.78 -5.33
C ASP A 271 4.67 12.58 -5.73
N ARG A 272 5.21 11.70 -6.56
CA ARG A 272 4.50 10.57 -7.18
C ARG A 272 4.15 9.46 -6.18
N ASP A 273 4.85 9.41 -5.05
CA ASP A 273 4.66 8.37 -4.04
C ASP A 273 3.33 8.53 -3.27
N TYR A 274 2.76 9.72 -3.28
CA TYR A 274 1.41 9.95 -2.78
C TYR A 274 0.35 9.50 -3.80
N TYR A 275 -0.67 8.78 -3.34
CA TYR A 275 -1.81 8.39 -4.20
C TYR A 275 -2.83 9.51 -4.29
N VAL A 276 -2.54 10.51 -5.07
CA VAL A 276 -3.38 11.70 -5.32
C VAL A 276 -3.44 12.02 -6.80
N PHE A 277 -4.49 12.73 -7.20
CA PHE A 277 -4.55 13.38 -8.51
C PHE A 277 -4.16 14.85 -8.41
N LYS A 278 -3.90 15.47 -9.53
CA LYS A 278 -3.57 16.90 -9.64
C LYS A 278 -4.36 17.56 -10.75
N SER A 279 -4.79 18.80 -10.50
CA SER A 279 -5.51 19.65 -11.45
C SER A 279 -4.89 21.04 -11.41
N LYS A 280 -4.14 21.37 -12.45
CA LYS A 280 -3.64 22.75 -12.61
C LYS A 280 -4.74 23.59 -13.22
N ILE A 281 -5.00 24.73 -12.60
CA ILE A 281 -5.93 25.75 -13.11
C ILE A 281 -5.15 27.01 -13.52
N ASP A 282 -5.70 27.79 -14.45
CA ASP A 282 -5.09 29.00 -14.98
C ASP A 282 -5.05 30.15 -13.93
#